data_6ced00d4a8b65bc711709e20cbb59f31
#
_entry.id   6ced00d4a8b65bc711709e20cbb59f31
#
_cell.length_a   1.000
_cell.length_b   1.000
_cell.length_c   1.000
_cell.angle_alpha   90.00
_cell.angle_beta   90.00
_cell.angle_gamma   90.00
#
_symmetry.space_group_name_H-M   'P 1'
#
loop_
_entity.id
_entity.type
_entity.pdbx_description
1 polymer ?
#
loop_
_entity_poly.entity_id
_entity_poly.type
_entity_poly.pdbx_seq_one_letter_code
_entity_poly.pdbx_strand_id
1 'polypeptide(L)'
;MKKQTYIWLVSLIPLLSSCSSETEKESKPINSIQLEHSILSLSKEATKLHVPWDLQYDRINDAILFSEIGGSIRRLDTKTKKVTLVDSLTDVYHQRTLGLLGMALYQPEKQQAYLYLSYTSKKDSLIFSNLYRYDYNTAGKLSNPKLLLQIPGNTGHNGSRVIVSTDKKVYWATGDAASDTFAQDSTSLNGKILRLNLDGSIPKDNPIANSYVYAWGFRNMQGLTYDAKGLIYTSEHGDAIEDEINLIQPLKNYGWPQIEGMIDTEKEKAIAKKSPRQEPIKSWTPVVAPSGMAYYGSGVIPEWQHSLLLATLKNQSLRILKLSANGQQIVDEKVLFKDQLGRLRSVLTLPNGDIYFCSSNRDWNPQKGFPKPDDDVIYRLRITDKAAAPMIKPVAANAVNSPAKSGQALYEAYCASCHKADGMGLTNTFPPLANSALVKGDPAPLLQVILHGLKDKTIAKVKYESAMPSFSFLKNEEVIEITNYIRTHFGNSAPKINQQHLTSLR
;
A
#
# COMPACT_ATOMS: atom_id res chain seq x y z
N MET A 1 -49.67 73.59 -33.60
CA MET A 1 -49.51 72.15 -33.25
C MET A 1 -48.03 71.95 -32.90
N LYS A 2 -47.70 71.85 -31.57
CA LYS A 2 -46.35 71.67 -31.09
C LYS A 2 -46.13 70.15 -30.91
N LYS A 3 -45.13 69.56 -31.56
CA LYS A 3 -44.67 68.16 -31.35
C LYS A 3 -43.74 68.12 -30.16
N GLN A 4 -44.13 67.40 -29.14
CA GLN A 4 -43.24 67.05 -28.00
C GLN A 4 -42.46 65.78 -28.35
N THR A 5 -41.13 65.86 -28.32
CA THR A 5 -40.21 64.75 -28.52
C THR A 5 -39.82 64.22 -27.12
N TYR A 6 -40.15 62.96 -26.82
CA TYR A 6 -39.72 62.29 -25.61
C TYR A 6 -38.39 61.61 -25.87
N ILE A 7 -37.35 62.01 -25.11
CA ILE A 7 -36.04 61.38 -25.10
C ILE A 7 -36.09 60.32 -23.99
N TRP A 8 -35.95 59.06 -24.37
CA TRP A 8 -35.77 57.95 -23.40
C TRP A 8 -34.29 57.86 -23.06
N LEU A 9 -33.91 58.13 -21.79
CA LEU A 9 -32.60 57.85 -21.25
C LEU A 9 -32.56 56.36 -20.86
N VAL A 10 -31.80 55.58 -21.62
CA VAL A 10 -31.46 54.19 -21.25
C VAL A 10 -30.27 54.26 -20.31
N SER A 11 -30.48 54.06 -19.04
CA SER A 11 -29.42 53.90 -18.05
C SER A 11 -28.79 52.48 -18.16
N LEU A 12 -27.59 52.42 -18.72
CA LEU A 12 -26.74 51.22 -18.66
C LEU A 12 -26.24 51.04 -17.24
N ILE A 13 -26.78 50.07 -16.51
CA ILE A 13 -26.19 49.58 -15.25
C ILE A 13 -25.05 48.61 -15.58
N PRO A 14 -23.78 48.87 -15.24
CA PRO A 14 -22.73 47.90 -15.43
C PRO A 14 -22.96 46.77 -14.43
N LEU A 15 -23.23 45.55 -14.90
CA LEU A 15 -23.13 44.30 -14.16
C LEU A 15 -21.66 44.10 -13.81
N LEU A 16 -21.27 44.55 -12.62
CA LEU A 16 -20.02 44.13 -12.00
C LEU A 16 -20.16 42.65 -11.67
N SER A 17 -19.63 41.78 -12.54
CA SER A 17 -19.38 40.39 -12.27
C SER A 17 -18.35 40.32 -11.13
N SER A 18 -18.83 40.22 -9.90
CA SER A 18 -17.99 39.88 -8.74
C SER A 18 -17.49 38.46 -8.93
N CYS A 19 -16.29 38.28 -9.50
CA CYS A 19 -15.51 37.09 -9.29
C CYS A 19 -15.19 37.02 -7.80
N SER A 20 -16.01 36.30 -7.03
CA SER A 20 -15.65 35.88 -5.69
C SER A 20 -14.47 34.91 -5.85
N SER A 21 -13.25 35.39 -5.62
CA SER A 21 -12.12 34.51 -5.40
C SER A 21 -12.48 33.65 -4.18
N GLU A 22 -12.72 32.35 -4.40
CA GLU A 22 -12.85 31.40 -3.29
C GLU A 22 -11.56 31.53 -2.46
N THR A 23 -11.69 31.99 -1.23
CA THR A 23 -10.56 32.16 -0.30
C THR A 23 -9.96 30.79 0.00
N GLU A 24 -8.65 30.67 -0.13
CA GLU A 24 -7.91 29.48 0.24
C GLU A 24 -8.21 29.12 1.69
N LYS A 25 -8.78 27.93 1.91
CA LYS A 25 -9.12 27.42 3.23
C LYS A 25 -7.91 26.71 3.82
N GLU A 26 -7.18 27.41 4.68
CA GLU A 26 -6.02 26.82 5.36
C GLU A 26 -6.48 25.75 6.36
N SER A 27 -5.96 24.53 6.21
CA SER A 27 -6.24 23.44 7.16
C SER A 27 -5.45 23.65 8.44
N LYS A 28 -6.13 23.56 9.58
CA LYS A 28 -5.49 23.73 10.90
C LYS A 28 -4.47 22.60 11.11
N PRO A 29 -3.20 22.95 11.42
CA PRO A 29 -2.21 21.94 11.79
C PRO A 29 -2.64 21.16 13.04
N ILE A 30 -2.43 19.83 13.00
CA ILE A 30 -2.65 18.95 14.15
C ILE A 30 -1.35 18.63 14.89
N ASN A 31 -0.22 18.62 14.18
CA ASN A 31 1.12 18.37 14.72
C ASN A 31 2.15 19.12 13.87
N SER A 32 3.36 19.28 14.41
CA SER A 32 4.55 19.64 13.63
C SER A 32 5.61 18.56 13.74
N ILE A 33 6.38 18.40 12.67
CA ILE A 33 7.52 17.49 12.61
C ILE A 33 8.78 18.33 12.59
N GLN A 34 9.66 18.10 13.59
CA GLN A 34 10.98 18.72 13.67
C GLN A 34 11.99 17.84 12.96
N LEU A 35 12.55 18.32 11.86
CA LEU A 35 13.72 17.77 11.20
C LEU A 35 14.99 18.50 11.67
N GLU A 36 16.12 18.19 11.09
CA GLU A 36 17.40 18.82 11.45
C GLU A 36 17.41 20.34 11.11
N HIS A 37 16.94 20.67 9.92
CA HIS A 37 16.93 22.04 9.40
C HIS A 37 15.52 22.56 9.07
N SER A 38 14.53 21.67 8.97
CA SER A 38 13.17 21.99 8.52
C SER A 38 12.13 21.69 9.60
N ILE A 39 11.03 22.45 9.57
CA ILE A 39 9.83 22.13 10.34
C ILE A 39 8.71 21.86 9.35
N LEU A 40 7.96 20.77 9.56
CA LEU A 40 6.81 20.44 8.75
C LEU A 40 5.54 20.54 9.59
N SER A 41 4.46 21.04 9.00
CA SER A 41 3.12 20.95 9.57
C SER A 41 2.40 19.73 9.04
N LEU A 42 1.67 19.01 9.89
CA LEU A 42 0.74 17.95 9.54
C LEU A 42 -0.68 18.46 9.66
N SER A 43 -1.49 18.31 8.60
CA SER A 43 -2.91 18.66 8.60
C SER A 43 -3.78 17.54 8.05
N LYS A 44 -5.08 17.53 8.45
CA LYS A 44 -6.11 16.69 7.82
C LYS A 44 -6.73 17.47 6.66
N GLU A 45 -6.70 16.92 5.47
CA GLU A 45 -7.24 17.58 4.26
C GLU A 45 -8.64 17.05 3.88
N ALA A 46 -8.88 15.75 4.10
CA ALA A 46 -10.19 15.11 3.95
C ALA A 46 -10.36 14.01 5.00
N THR A 47 -11.58 13.82 5.49
CA THR A 47 -11.92 12.85 6.54
C THR A 47 -13.16 12.06 6.16
N LYS A 48 -13.47 10.98 6.90
CA LYS A 48 -14.64 10.12 6.72
C LYS A 48 -14.67 9.48 5.32
N LEU A 49 -13.50 9.09 4.85
CA LEU A 49 -13.33 8.42 3.57
C LEU A 49 -13.50 6.91 3.72
N HIS A 50 -13.68 6.20 2.60
CA HIS A 50 -13.84 4.74 2.55
C HIS A 50 -12.63 4.09 1.92
N VAL A 51 -11.55 3.90 2.72
CA VAL A 51 -10.31 3.24 2.28
C VAL A 51 -9.78 3.88 0.99
N PRO A 52 -9.27 5.14 1.08
CA PRO A 52 -8.59 5.76 -0.05
C PRO A 52 -7.36 4.91 -0.37
N TRP A 53 -7.37 4.26 -1.57
CA TRP A 53 -6.38 3.24 -1.88
C TRP A 53 -5.17 3.79 -2.62
N ASP A 54 -5.38 4.74 -3.55
CA ASP A 54 -4.31 5.40 -4.31
C ASP A 54 -4.57 6.89 -4.45
N LEU A 55 -3.51 7.67 -4.55
CA LEU A 55 -3.52 9.12 -4.68
C LEU A 55 -2.76 9.54 -5.93
N GLN A 56 -3.33 10.46 -6.74
CA GLN A 56 -2.70 11.04 -7.92
C GLN A 56 -2.88 12.56 -7.93
N TYR A 57 -1.87 13.29 -8.39
CA TYR A 57 -1.97 14.75 -8.52
C TYR A 57 -2.50 15.15 -9.90
N ASP A 58 -3.68 15.74 -9.92
CA ASP A 58 -4.23 16.42 -11.09
C ASP A 58 -3.68 17.85 -11.14
N ARG A 59 -2.58 18.03 -11.88
CA ARG A 59 -1.90 19.32 -11.98
C ARG A 59 -2.69 20.38 -12.74
N ILE A 60 -3.63 19.98 -13.62
CA ILE A 60 -4.46 20.91 -14.40
C ILE A 60 -5.49 21.56 -13.49
N ASN A 61 -6.09 20.79 -12.61
CA ASN A 61 -7.13 21.26 -11.69
C ASN A 61 -6.61 21.58 -10.29
N ASP A 62 -5.29 21.45 -10.04
CA ASP A 62 -4.65 21.58 -8.72
C ASP A 62 -5.41 20.80 -7.64
N ALA A 63 -5.57 19.50 -7.86
CA ALA A 63 -6.38 18.63 -7.05
C ALA A 63 -5.73 17.25 -6.83
N ILE A 64 -6.13 16.57 -5.76
CA ILE A 64 -5.75 15.20 -5.50
C ILE A 64 -6.89 14.27 -5.93
N LEU A 65 -6.66 13.48 -6.99
CA LEU A 65 -7.54 12.36 -7.33
C LEU A 65 -7.23 11.20 -6.40
N PHE A 66 -8.26 10.48 -5.97
CA PHE A 66 -8.08 9.26 -5.19
C PHE A 66 -9.15 8.23 -5.50
N SER A 67 -8.74 6.95 -5.45
CA SER A 67 -9.65 5.82 -5.51
C SER A 67 -10.12 5.46 -4.10
N GLU A 68 -11.40 5.14 -3.94
CA GLU A 68 -11.90 4.43 -2.76
C GLU A 68 -12.17 2.97 -3.14
N ILE A 69 -11.81 2.04 -2.25
CA ILE A 69 -11.80 0.60 -2.54
C ILE A 69 -13.14 0.07 -3.08
N GLY A 70 -14.26 0.70 -2.70
CA GLY A 70 -15.61 0.34 -3.15
C GLY A 70 -15.94 0.70 -4.60
N GLY A 71 -15.05 1.35 -5.35
CA GLY A 71 -15.26 1.68 -6.76
C GLY A 71 -15.44 3.18 -7.06
N SER A 72 -15.43 4.05 -6.05
CA SER A 72 -15.54 5.49 -6.26
C SER A 72 -14.19 6.10 -6.61
N ILE A 73 -14.19 7.02 -7.58
CA ILE A 73 -13.07 7.90 -7.90
C ILE A 73 -13.47 9.29 -7.46
N ARG A 74 -12.68 9.91 -6.59
CA ARG A 74 -12.99 11.21 -6.01
C ARG A 74 -11.85 12.19 -6.20
N ARG A 75 -12.16 13.46 -6.03
CA ARG A 75 -11.22 14.58 -6.17
C ARG A 75 -11.31 15.48 -4.95
N LEU A 76 -10.16 15.73 -4.31
CA LEU A 76 -9.96 16.72 -3.27
C LEU A 76 -9.32 17.97 -3.89
N ASP A 77 -10.03 19.08 -3.90
CA ASP A 77 -9.50 20.38 -4.30
C ASP A 77 -8.48 20.86 -3.26
N THR A 78 -7.25 21.21 -3.69
CA THR A 78 -6.16 21.53 -2.76
C THR A 78 -6.36 22.87 -2.05
N LYS A 79 -7.18 23.78 -2.60
CA LYS A 79 -7.47 25.12 -2.05
C LYS A 79 -8.69 25.11 -1.15
N THR A 80 -9.82 24.67 -1.69
CA THR A 80 -11.11 24.73 -0.99
C THR A 80 -11.33 23.58 -0.02
N LYS A 81 -10.54 22.50 -0.11
CA LYS A 81 -10.67 21.23 0.64
C LYS A 81 -11.97 20.49 0.36
N LYS A 82 -12.67 20.87 -0.70
CA LYS A 82 -13.90 20.21 -1.12
C LYS A 82 -13.58 18.87 -1.77
N VAL A 83 -14.25 17.82 -1.29
CA VAL A 83 -14.21 16.49 -1.91
C VAL A 83 -15.43 16.34 -2.82
N THR A 84 -15.20 15.96 -4.08
CA THR A 84 -16.25 15.72 -5.08
C THR A 84 -16.11 14.35 -5.70
N LEU A 85 -17.21 13.73 -6.08
CA LEU A 85 -17.22 12.51 -6.87
C LEU A 85 -16.86 12.83 -8.32
N VAL A 86 -15.93 12.09 -8.89
CA VAL A 86 -15.55 12.13 -10.31
C VAL A 86 -16.33 11.08 -11.08
N ASP A 87 -16.30 9.84 -10.60
CA ASP A 87 -16.99 8.69 -11.18
C ASP A 87 -17.20 7.59 -10.16
N SER A 88 -18.05 6.62 -10.48
CA SER A 88 -18.30 5.43 -9.68
C SER A 88 -18.45 4.20 -10.57
N LEU A 89 -17.51 3.27 -10.46
CA LEU A 89 -17.46 2.05 -11.26
C LEU A 89 -18.42 1.01 -10.67
N THR A 90 -19.32 0.48 -11.48
CA THR A 90 -20.38 -0.45 -11.04
C THR A 90 -20.00 -1.91 -11.13
N ASP A 91 -18.93 -2.24 -11.87
CA ASP A 91 -18.42 -3.60 -12.06
C ASP A 91 -17.25 -3.97 -11.12
N VAL A 92 -16.92 -3.09 -10.18
CA VAL A 92 -15.92 -3.36 -9.14
C VAL A 92 -16.45 -4.39 -8.16
N TYR A 93 -15.75 -5.51 -8.05
CA TYR A 93 -16.01 -6.49 -7.00
C TYR A 93 -15.20 -6.14 -5.76
N HIS A 94 -15.90 -5.64 -4.75
CA HIS A 94 -15.32 -5.29 -3.46
C HIS A 94 -15.64 -6.35 -2.40
N GLN A 95 -14.61 -6.97 -1.85
CA GLN A 95 -14.68 -7.84 -0.69
C GLN A 95 -13.32 -7.81 0.01
N ARG A 96 -13.24 -7.27 1.23
CA ARG A 96 -11.99 -7.14 1.99
C ARG A 96 -10.92 -6.33 1.22
N THR A 97 -9.85 -7.00 0.78
CA THR A 97 -8.73 -6.36 0.05
C THR A 97 -8.98 -6.22 -1.46
N LEU A 98 -10.11 -6.71 -1.95
CA LEU A 98 -10.54 -6.59 -3.34
C LEU A 98 -11.29 -5.27 -3.55
N GLY A 99 -11.21 -4.71 -4.74
CA GLY A 99 -11.94 -3.48 -5.08
C GLY A 99 -11.26 -2.65 -6.13
N LEU A 100 -11.54 -1.35 -6.15
CA LEU A 100 -10.79 -0.36 -6.92
C LEU A 100 -9.50 -0.03 -6.19
N LEU A 101 -8.37 -0.35 -6.82
CA LEU A 101 -7.06 -0.37 -6.20
C LEU A 101 -6.18 0.74 -6.82
N GLY A 102 -5.19 0.38 -7.62
CA GLY A 102 -4.22 1.32 -8.16
C GLY A 102 -4.75 2.23 -9.25
N MET A 103 -4.18 3.42 -9.34
CA MET A 103 -4.42 4.39 -10.41
C MET A 103 -3.12 5.00 -10.90
N ALA A 104 -3.11 5.46 -12.17
CA ALA A 104 -2.07 6.32 -12.71
C ALA A 104 -2.67 7.38 -13.61
N LEU A 105 -2.44 8.64 -13.29
CA LEU A 105 -2.87 9.77 -14.11
C LEU A 105 -1.72 10.22 -15.04
N TYR A 106 -1.93 10.08 -16.34
CA TYR A 106 -1.03 10.57 -17.37
C TYR A 106 -1.57 11.86 -17.97
N GLN A 107 -0.90 12.99 -17.72
CA GLN A 107 -1.30 14.32 -18.19
C GLN A 107 -0.15 14.97 -18.97
N PRO A 108 0.02 14.66 -20.26
CA PRO A 108 0.96 15.35 -21.13
C PRO A 108 0.47 16.77 -21.45
N GLU A 109 1.39 17.70 -21.80
CA GLU A 109 1.03 19.10 -22.01
C GLU A 109 0.12 19.37 -23.22
N LYS A 110 0.28 18.60 -24.29
CA LYS A 110 -0.38 18.87 -25.59
C LYS A 110 -1.09 17.64 -26.18
N GLN A 111 -1.35 16.62 -25.39
CA GLN A 111 -1.97 15.38 -25.84
C GLN A 111 -3.13 15.01 -24.93
N GLN A 112 -3.93 14.03 -25.36
CA GLN A 112 -4.99 13.46 -24.54
C GLN A 112 -4.43 12.93 -23.22
N ALA A 113 -5.04 13.33 -22.11
CA ALA A 113 -4.73 12.77 -20.80
C ALA A 113 -5.51 11.47 -20.58
N TYR A 114 -4.91 10.55 -19.82
CA TYR A 114 -5.47 9.24 -19.51
C TYR A 114 -5.42 8.96 -18.02
N LEU A 115 -6.48 8.31 -17.51
CA LEU A 115 -6.46 7.69 -16.19
C LEU A 115 -6.46 6.17 -16.37
N TYR A 116 -5.44 5.52 -15.85
CA TYR A 116 -5.36 4.06 -15.77
C TYR A 116 -5.89 3.62 -14.41
N LEU A 117 -6.74 2.61 -14.40
CA LEU A 117 -7.36 2.07 -13.20
C LEU A 117 -7.16 0.56 -13.15
N SER A 118 -6.70 0.08 -11.99
CA SER A 118 -6.62 -1.35 -11.72
C SER A 118 -7.61 -1.72 -10.64
N TYR A 119 -8.48 -2.70 -10.93
CA TYR A 119 -9.51 -3.15 -9.99
C TYR A 119 -9.90 -4.61 -10.19
N THR A 120 -10.51 -5.19 -9.18
CA THR A 120 -11.04 -6.54 -9.24
C THR A 120 -12.50 -6.55 -9.70
N SER A 121 -12.83 -7.48 -10.60
CA SER A 121 -14.21 -7.79 -10.99
C SER A 121 -14.51 -9.27 -10.74
N LYS A 122 -15.79 -9.62 -10.75
CA LYS A 122 -16.23 -11.00 -10.55
C LYS A 122 -17.24 -11.38 -11.64
N LYS A 123 -17.02 -12.56 -12.24
CA LYS A 123 -18.00 -13.18 -13.13
C LYS A 123 -18.21 -14.60 -12.67
N ASP A 124 -19.45 -14.94 -12.31
CA ASP A 124 -19.81 -16.21 -11.67
C ASP A 124 -18.98 -16.43 -10.39
N SER A 125 -18.20 -17.50 -10.32
CA SER A 125 -17.29 -17.79 -9.21
C SER A 125 -15.87 -17.25 -9.42
N LEU A 126 -15.53 -16.73 -10.61
CA LEU A 126 -14.19 -16.33 -10.98
C LEU A 126 -13.96 -14.85 -10.65
N ILE A 127 -12.82 -14.58 -10.05
CA ILE A 127 -12.33 -13.20 -9.77
C ILE A 127 -11.27 -12.89 -10.82
N PHE A 128 -11.27 -11.63 -11.28
CA PHE A 128 -10.30 -11.10 -12.23
C PHE A 128 -9.67 -9.84 -11.70
N SER A 129 -8.40 -9.63 -12.00
CA SER A 129 -7.73 -8.33 -11.88
C SER A 129 -7.68 -7.69 -13.26
N ASN A 130 -8.15 -6.45 -13.36
CA ASN A 130 -8.30 -5.74 -14.62
C ASN A 130 -7.44 -4.48 -14.63
N LEU A 131 -6.93 -4.14 -15.80
CA LEU A 131 -6.32 -2.84 -16.08
C LEU A 131 -7.15 -2.14 -17.15
N TYR A 132 -7.75 -1.02 -16.80
CA TYR A 132 -8.52 -0.16 -17.71
C TYR A 132 -7.79 1.16 -17.97
N ARG A 133 -8.04 1.74 -19.14
CA ARG A 133 -7.70 3.13 -19.48
C ARG A 133 -8.97 3.91 -19.73
N TYR A 134 -9.05 5.11 -19.18
CA TYR A 134 -10.08 6.10 -19.44
C TYR A 134 -9.46 7.34 -20.07
N ASP A 135 -10.19 8.00 -20.96
CA ASP A 135 -9.86 9.37 -21.34
C ASP A 135 -10.19 10.29 -20.17
N TYR A 136 -9.27 11.22 -19.87
CA TYR A 136 -9.41 12.20 -18.79
C TYR A 136 -9.40 13.59 -19.41
N ASN A 137 -10.48 14.37 -19.25
CA ASN A 137 -10.56 15.70 -19.83
C ASN A 137 -10.12 16.82 -18.87
N THR A 138 -9.99 18.04 -19.37
CA THR A 138 -9.57 19.20 -18.58
C THR A 138 -10.56 19.59 -17.48
N ALA A 139 -11.82 19.19 -17.56
CA ALA A 139 -12.81 19.36 -16.50
C ALA A 139 -12.71 18.26 -15.42
N GLY A 140 -11.76 17.33 -15.57
CA GLY A 140 -11.55 16.24 -14.64
C GLY A 140 -12.63 15.17 -14.69
N LYS A 141 -13.20 14.89 -15.88
CA LYS A 141 -14.19 13.83 -16.10
C LYS A 141 -13.60 12.68 -16.88
N LEU A 142 -14.10 11.47 -16.59
CA LEU A 142 -13.75 10.23 -17.28
C LEU A 142 -14.70 9.94 -18.44
N SER A 143 -14.16 9.32 -19.49
CA SER A 143 -14.94 8.82 -20.64
C SER A 143 -14.17 7.70 -21.35
N ASN A 144 -14.83 7.02 -22.30
CA ASN A 144 -14.23 6.02 -23.19
C ASN A 144 -13.45 4.93 -22.46
N PRO A 145 -14.08 4.15 -21.53
CA PRO A 145 -13.41 3.04 -20.86
C PRO A 145 -12.90 2.00 -21.86
N LYS A 146 -11.63 1.63 -21.74
CA LYS A 146 -11.01 0.58 -22.54
C LYS A 146 -10.31 -0.41 -21.63
N LEU A 147 -10.75 -1.68 -21.64
CA LEU A 147 -10.03 -2.78 -21.02
C LEU A 147 -8.72 -3.00 -21.77
N LEU A 148 -7.59 -2.90 -21.10
CA LEU A 148 -6.27 -3.14 -21.65
C LEU A 148 -5.80 -4.57 -21.40
N LEU A 149 -5.92 -5.04 -20.15
CA LEU A 149 -5.60 -6.39 -19.73
C LEU A 149 -6.59 -6.89 -18.67
N GLN A 150 -6.86 -8.19 -18.71
CA GLN A 150 -7.56 -8.95 -17.67
C GLN A 150 -6.76 -10.20 -17.36
N ILE A 151 -6.48 -10.44 -16.09
CA ILE A 151 -5.74 -11.60 -15.60
C ILE A 151 -6.53 -12.30 -14.48
N PRO A 152 -6.23 -13.57 -14.17
CA PRO A 152 -6.81 -14.22 -12.99
C PRO A 152 -6.58 -13.41 -11.72
N GLY A 153 -7.61 -13.26 -10.90
CA GLY A 153 -7.56 -12.70 -9.57
C GLY A 153 -7.94 -13.73 -8.52
N ASN A 154 -7.79 -13.34 -7.23
CA ASN A 154 -8.18 -14.20 -6.11
C ASN A 154 -8.63 -13.32 -4.94
N THR A 155 -9.06 -13.92 -3.84
CA THR A 155 -9.43 -13.23 -2.59
C THR A 155 -8.26 -12.52 -1.91
N GLY A 156 -7.02 -12.78 -2.35
CA GLY A 156 -5.79 -12.11 -1.90
C GLY A 156 -4.75 -12.00 -3.01
N HIS A 157 -3.68 -11.27 -2.74
CA HIS A 157 -2.48 -11.11 -3.57
C HIS A 157 -2.78 -10.65 -5.01
N ASN A 158 -3.59 -9.62 -5.18
CA ASN A 158 -3.88 -9.08 -6.51
C ASN A 158 -2.87 -8.01 -6.96
N GLY A 159 -1.97 -7.56 -6.09
CA GLY A 159 -1.03 -6.47 -6.39
C GLY A 159 -1.76 -5.17 -6.69
N SER A 160 -1.72 -4.75 -7.96
CA SER A 160 -2.56 -3.73 -8.61
C SER A 160 -2.01 -2.30 -8.67
N ARG A 161 -0.79 -2.01 -8.20
CA ARG A 161 -0.23 -0.67 -8.38
C ARG A 161 0.11 -0.40 -9.85
N VAL A 162 -0.19 0.80 -10.33
CA VAL A 162 0.04 1.24 -11.71
C VAL A 162 0.82 2.55 -11.70
N ILE A 163 1.76 2.71 -12.63
CA ILE A 163 2.42 3.99 -12.94
C ILE A 163 2.53 4.19 -14.44
N VAL A 164 2.67 5.45 -14.88
CA VAL A 164 3.22 5.79 -16.19
C VAL A 164 4.59 6.42 -15.97
N SER A 165 5.64 5.73 -16.39
CA SER A 165 7.03 6.14 -16.14
C SER A 165 7.52 7.16 -17.18
N THR A 166 8.75 7.66 -16.98
CA THR A 166 9.42 8.67 -17.85
C THR A 166 9.57 8.21 -19.30
N ASP A 167 9.61 6.90 -19.55
CA ASP A 167 9.64 6.30 -20.90
C ASP A 167 8.26 6.30 -21.60
N LYS A 168 7.24 6.89 -20.97
CA LYS A 168 5.85 6.91 -21.43
C LYS A 168 5.25 5.51 -21.63
N LYS A 169 5.62 4.59 -20.77
CA LYS A 169 5.03 3.25 -20.70
C LYS A 169 4.26 3.10 -19.40
N VAL A 170 3.21 2.30 -19.48
CA VAL A 170 2.43 1.86 -18.31
C VAL A 170 3.14 0.66 -17.70
N TYR A 171 3.42 0.74 -16.41
CA TYR A 171 3.89 -0.41 -15.62
C TYR A 171 2.79 -0.81 -14.65
N TRP A 172 2.46 -2.10 -14.68
CA TRP A 172 1.45 -2.68 -13.79
C TRP A 172 2.07 -3.77 -12.94
N ALA A 173 2.05 -3.58 -11.63
CA ALA A 173 2.54 -4.54 -10.63
C ALA A 173 1.43 -5.50 -10.26
N THR A 174 1.51 -6.75 -10.69
CA THR A 174 0.50 -7.79 -10.42
C THR A 174 0.93 -8.71 -9.28
N GLY A 175 -0.03 -9.20 -8.48
CA GLY A 175 0.23 -10.23 -7.49
C GLY A 175 0.14 -11.64 -8.08
N ASP A 176 0.59 -12.65 -7.31
CA ASP A 176 0.56 -14.07 -7.68
C ASP A 176 -0.84 -14.71 -7.60
N ALA A 177 -1.87 -13.93 -7.23
CA ALA A 177 -3.23 -14.39 -6.99
C ALA A 177 -3.30 -15.55 -5.97
N ALA A 178 -2.41 -15.54 -4.97
CA ALA A 178 -2.24 -16.59 -3.97
C ALA A 178 -2.00 -18.00 -4.57
N SER A 179 -1.33 -18.06 -5.72
CA SER A 179 -0.90 -19.28 -6.40
C SER A 179 0.60 -19.49 -6.22
N ASP A 180 0.99 -20.64 -5.72
CA ASP A 180 2.39 -21.00 -5.50
C ASP A 180 3.20 -21.20 -6.81
N THR A 181 2.55 -21.10 -7.99
CA THR A 181 3.18 -21.36 -9.29
C THR A 181 3.24 -20.13 -10.19
N PHE A 182 2.26 -19.25 -10.14
CA PHE A 182 2.10 -18.16 -11.13
C PHE A 182 3.29 -17.22 -11.22
N ALA A 183 3.94 -16.90 -10.09
CA ALA A 183 5.08 -15.99 -10.09
C ALA A 183 6.25 -16.48 -10.94
N GLN A 184 6.49 -17.80 -11.00
CA GLN A 184 7.56 -18.42 -11.78
C GLN A 184 7.08 -18.98 -13.14
N ASP A 185 5.78 -19.07 -13.40
CA ASP A 185 5.22 -19.52 -14.67
C ASP A 185 5.41 -18.43 -15.74
N SER A 186 6.15 -18.74 -16.80
CA SER A 186 6.41 -17.83 -17.93
C SER A 186 5.18 -17.52 -18.78
N THR A 187 4.12 -18.32 -18.68
CA THR A 187 2.86 -18.12 -19.40
C THR A 187 1.85 -17.29 -18.62
N SER A 188 2.05 -17.13 -17.30
CA SER A 188 1.21 -16.34 -16.43
C SER A 188 1.64 -14.86 -16.41
N LEU A 189 0.65 -13.95 -16.33
CA LEU A 189 0.87 -12.53 -16.10
C LEU A 189 0.74 -12.12 -14.61
N ASN A 190 0.49 -13.08 -13.72
CA ASN A 190 0.42 -12.90 -12.29
C ASN A 190 1.82 -13.00 -11.64
N GLY A 191 2.07 -12.18 -10.60
CA GLY A 191 3.38 -12.12 -9.93
C GLY A 191 4.47 -11.52 -10.83
N LYS A 192 4.12 -10.47 -11.57
CA LYS A 192 4.96 -9.84 -12.60
C LYS A 192 4.92 -8.32 -12.49
N ILE A 193 5.99 -7.68 -12.96
CA ILE A 193 5.90 -6.31 -13.49
C ILE A 193 5.60 -6.42 -14.97
N LEU A 194 4.46 -5.89 -15.39
CA LEU A 194 4.05 -5.83 -16.80
C LEU A 194 4.31 -4.43 -17.35
N ARG A 195 4.81 -4.35 -18.60
CA ARG A 195 5.09 -3.09 -19.29
C ARG A 195 4.31 -3.02 -20.60
N LEU A 196 3.52 -1.95 -20.77
CA LEU A 196 2.60 -1.73 -21.88
C LEU A 196 2.83 -0.36 -22.52
N ASN A 197 2.48 -0.21 -23.79
CA ASN A 197 2.25 1.10 -24.39
C ASN A 197 1.01 1.76 -23.78
N LEU A 198 0.88 3.09 -23.94
CA LEU A 198 -0.28 3.86 -23.45
C LEU A 198 -1.63 3.35 -23.99
N ASP A 199 -1.66 2.71 -25.13
CA ASP A 199 -2.86 2.14 -25.75
C ASP A 199 -3.16 0.69 -25.33
N GLY A 200 -2.28 0.09 -24.52
CA GLY A 200 -2.36 -1.29 -24.04
C GLY A 200 -1.64 -2.31 -24.92
N SER A 201 -1.06 -1.92 -26.05
CA SER A 201 -0.27 -2.84 -26.89
C SER A 201 1.08 -3.18 -26.25
N ILE A 202 1.67 -4.29 -26.68
CA ILE A 202 3.01 -4.71 -26.25
C ILE A 202 4.07 -3.78 -26.85
N PRO A 203 4.95 -3.15 -26.03
CA PRO A 203 6.07 -2.38 -26.57
C PRO A 203 7.03 -3.24 -27.37
N LYS A 204 7.47 -2.77 -28.54
CA LYS A 204 8.45 -3.48 -29.37
C LYS A 204 9.82 -3.64 -28.70
N ASP A 205 10.11 -2.75 -27.77
CA ASP A 205 11.33 -2.70 -26.95
C ASP A 205 11.20 -3.40 -25.59
N ASN A 206 10.14 -4.22 -25.41
CA ASN A 206 10.06 -5.06 -24.22
C ASN A 206 11.17 -6.12 -24.21
N PRO A 207 11.69 -6.47 -23.04
CA PRO A 207 12.83 -7.37 -22.91
C PRO A 207 12.56 -8.79 -23.39
N ILE A 208 11.27 -9.21 -23.39
CA ILE A 208 10.80 -10.47 -23.96
C ILE A 208 9.90 -10.14 -25.16
N ALA A 209 10.27 -10.61 -26.33
CA ALA A 209 9.52 -10.36 -27.56
C ALA A 209 8.07 -10.88 -27.44
N ASN A 210 7.12 -10.05 -27.89
CA ASN A 210 5.68 -10.35 -27.85
C ASN A 210 5.12 -10.66 -26.44
N SER A 211 5.77 -10.17 -25.37
CA SER A 211 5.34 -10.36 -23.99
C SER A 211 5.20 -9.01 -23.25
N TYR A 212 4.22 -8.94 -22.37
CA TYR A 212 4.08 -7.82 -21.41
C TYR A 212 5.07 -7.91 -20.26
N VAL A 213 5.65 -9.09 -20.00
CA VAL A 213 6.48 -9.35 -18.84
C VAL A 213 7.78 -8.56 -18.93
N TYR A 214 8.03 -7.71 -17.92
CA TYR A 214 9.26 -6.93 -17.76
C TYR A 214 10.20 -7.56 -16.73
N ALA A 215 9.62 -8.01 -15.60
CA ALA A 215 10.28 -8.74 -14.52
C ALA A 215 9.27 -9.68 -13.85
N TRP A 216 9.74 -10.70 -13.11
CA TRP A 216 8.87 -11.72 -12.52
C TRP A 216 9.40 -12.24 -11.18
N GLY A 217 8.63 -13.13 -10.54
CA GLY A 217 8.99 -13.73 -9.26
C GLY A 217 8.55 -12.90 -8.07
N PHE A 218 7.34 -12.30 -8.14
CA PHE A 218 6.75 -11.48 -7.10
C PHE A 218 5.52 -12.13 -6.49
N ARG A 219 5.31 -11.90 -5.18
CA ARG A 219 4.17 -12.36 -4.40
C ARG A 219 3.00 -11.38 -4.45
N ASN A 220 3.15 -10.21 -3.85
CA ASN A 220 2.05 -9.24 -3.69
C ASN A 220 2.57 -7.81 -3.58
N MET A 221 2.86 -7.21 -4.72
CA MET A 221 3.38 -5.85 -4.81
C MET A 221 2.29 -4.82 -4.48
N GLN A 222 2.56 -3.88 -3.57
CA GLN A 222 1.61 -2.89 -3.09
C GLN A 222 2.00 -1.44 -3.38
N GLY A 223 3.26 -1.17 -3.63
CA GLY A 223 3.79 0.13 -4.06
C GLY A 223 4.56 0.01 -5.37
N LEU A 224 4.53 1.06 -6.18
CA LEU A 224 5.31 1.18 -7.40
C LEU A 224 5.58 2.66 -7.64
N THR A 225 6.82 3.03 -7.86
CA THR A 225 7.23 4.41 -8.15
C THR A 225 8.50 4.43 -8.99
N TYR A 226 8.91 5.61 -9.45
CA TYR A 226 10.18 5.79 -10.15
C TYR A 226 10.87 7.08 -9.69
N ASP A 227 12.19 7.11 -9.78
CA ASP A 227 12.98 8.31 -9.50
C ASP A 227 13.12 9.22 -10.72
N ALA A 228 13.80 10.36 -10.56
CA ALA A 228 14.05 11.31 -11.64
C ALA A 228 14.88 10.73 -12.80
N LYS A 229 15.60 9.65 -12.58
CA LYS A 229 16.42 8.95 -13.60
C LYS A 229 15.63 7.84 -14.30
N GLY A 230 14.40 7.55 -13.84
CA GLY A 230 13.55 6.47 -14.35
C GLY A 230 13.84 5.10 -13.73
N LEU A 231 14.62 5.03 -12.65
CA LEU A 231 14.76 3.80 -11.87
C LEU A 231 13.44 3.46 -11.19
N ILE A 232 12.94 2.26 -11.38
CA ILE A 232 11.65 1.81 -10.88
C ILE A 232 11.83 1.01 -9.59
N TYR A 233 11.03 1.34 -8.58
CA TYR A 233 11.02 0.67 -7.28
C TYR A 233 9.63 0.11 -6.98
N THR A 234 9.58 -1.07 -6.37
CA THR A 234 8.33 -1.63 -5.84
C THR A 234 8.47 -2.01 -4.38
N SER A 235 7.38 -1.91 -3.64
CA SER A 235 7.24 -2.49 -2.31
C SER A 235 6.40 -3.76 -2.39
N GLU A 236 6.77 -4.77 -1.63
CA GLU A 236 6.17 -6.09 -1.68
C GLU A 236 5.94 -6.67 -0.28
N HIS A 237 4.84 -7.39 -0.11
CA HIS A 237 4.58 -8.16 1.09
C HIS A 237 5.24 -9.53 1.00
N GLY A 238 6.09 -9.84 1.96
CA GLY A 238 6.52 -11.21 2.26
C GLY A 238 5.38 -12.06 2.81
N ASP A 239 5.62 -13.33 3.08
CA ASP A 239 4.61 -14.21 3.70
C ASP A 239 4.54 -14.01 5.22
N ALA A 240 5.52 -14.48 5.96
CA ALA A 240 5.67 -14.27 7.40
C ALA A 240 6.82 -13.33 7.75
N ILE A 241 7.80 -13.25 6.87
CA ILE A 241 9.05 -12.50 6.99
C ILE A 241 9.30 -11.71 5.72
N GLU A 242 10.31 -10.90 5.75
CA GLU A 242 10.96 -10.29 4.60
C GLU A 242 10.02 -9.57 3.62
N ASP A 243 9.21 -8.64 4.16
CA ASP A 243 8.66 -7.58 3.32
C ASP A 243 9.80 -6.82 2.61
N GLU A 244 9.60 -6.40 1.37
CA GLU A 244 10.70 -5.97 0.49
C GLU A 244 10.51 -4.58 -0.13
N ILE A 245 11.66 -3.95 -0.44
CA ILE A 245 11.77 -2.93 -1.49
C ILE A 245 12.69 -3.48 -2.57
N ASN A 246 12.17 -3.54 -3.78
CA ASN A 246 12.90 -4.02 -4.95
C ASN A 246 13.22 -2.88 -5.92
N LEU A 247 14.47 -2.84 -6.42
CA LEU A 247 14.86 -2.07 -7.60
C LEU A 247 14.57 -2.91 -8.84
N ILE A 248 13.62 -2.48 -9.66
CA ILE A 248 13.15 -3.27 -10.79
C ILE A 248 14.08 -3.13 -12.00
N GLN A 249 14.55 -4.27 -12.49
CA GLN A 249 15.39 -4.38 -13.68
C GLN A 249 14.75 -5.34 -14.69
N PRO A 250 14.91 -5.10 -16.00
CA PRO A 250 14.37 -5.98 -17.03
C PRO A 250 14.99 -7.38 -16.94
N LEU A 251 14.21 -8.41 -17.26
CA LEU A 251 14.63 -9.81 -17.29
C LEU A 251 15.12 -10.38 -15.95
N LYS A 252 14.82 -9.71 -14.83
CA LYS A 252 15.21 -10.23 -13.51
C LYS A 252 14.07 -11.02 -12.88
N ASN A 253 14.48 -12.08 -12.19
CA ASN A 253 13.63 -12.92 -11.34
C ASN A 253 13.88 -12.59 -9.88
N TYR A 254 12.84 -12.21 -9.14
CA TYR A 254 12.92 -11.76 -7.74
C TYR A 254 12.70 -12.88 -6.72
N GLY A 255 12.48 -14.12 -7.18
CA GLY A 255 12.66 -15.33 -6.37
C GLY A 255 11.39 -15.99 -5.88
N TRP A 256 10.32 -15.25 -5.59
CA TRP A 256 9.08 -15.81 -5.02
C TRP A 256 8.50 -16.95 -5.90
N PRO A 257 8.00 -18.06 -5.31
CA PRO A 257 7.99 -18.41 -3.88
C PRO A 257 9.21 -19.22 -3.43
N GLN A 258 10.22 -19.40 -4.25
CA GLN A 258 11.37 -20.25 -3.95
C GLN A 258 12.39 -19.58 -3.04
N ILE A 259 12.51 -18.25 -3.14
CA ILE A 259 13.31 -17.36 -2.32
C ILE A 259 12.39 -16.24 -1.85
N GLU A 260 12.43 -15.92 -0.58
CA GLU A 260 11.71 -14.83 0.05
C GLU A 260 12.73 -13.85 0.64
N GLY A 261 12.74 -12.60 0.15
CA GLY A 261 13.67 -11.58 0.61
C GLY A 261 15.12 -11.78 0.20
N MET A 262 16.01 -11.73 1.20
CA MET A 262 17.46 -11.90 1.00
C MET A 262 17.83 -13.36 0.80
N ILE A 263 18.92 -13.61 0.07
CA ILE A 263 19.45 -14.97 -0.16
C ILE A 263 20.37 -15.32 1.03
N ASP A 264 19.80 -15.66 2.16
CA ASP A 264 20.54 -15.84 3.40
C ASP A 264 20.58 -17.30 3.92
N THR A 265 19.61 -18.15 3.55
CA THR A 265 19.59 -19.57 3.92
C THR A 265 20.39 -20.43 2.94
N GLU A 266 20.90 -21.58 3.40
CA GLU A 266 21.63 -22.52 2.53
C GLU A 266 20.76 -23.08 1.39
N LYS A 267 19.45 -23.23 1.64
CA LYS A 267 18.48 -23.66 0.60
C LYS A 267 18.38 -22.61 -0.50
N GLU A 268 18.23 -21.33 -0.15
CA GLU A 268 18.12 -20.22 -1.11
C GLU A 268 19.42 -20.01 -1.88
N LYS A 269 20.58 -20.07 -1.21
CA LYS A 269 21.90 -20.04 -1.87
C LYS A 269 22.03 -21.16 -2.90
N ALA A 270 21.57 -22.38 -2.58
CA ALA A 270 21.59 -23.49 -3.51
C ALA A 270 20.65 -23.28 -4.70
N ILE A 271 19.49 -22.65 -4.51
CA ILE A 271 18.55 -22.27 -5.59
C ILE A 271 19.17 -21.17 -6.45
N ALA A 272 19.65 -20.08 -5.85
CA ALA A 272 20.24 -18.94 -6.55
C ALA A 272 21.49 -19.32 -7.38
N LYS A 273 22.28 -20.31 -6.91
CA LYS A 273 23.42 -20.86 -7.65
C LYS A 273 22.99 -21.55 -8.95
N LYS A 274 21.85 -22.22 -8.97
CA LYS A 274 21.31 -22.90 -10.16
C LYS A 274 20.58 -21.94 -11.11
N SER A 275 19.89 -20.95 -10.55
CA SER A 275 19.12 -19.95 -11.32
C SER A 275 19.22 -18.61 -10.59
N PRO A 276 20.01 -17.67 -11.11
CA PRO A 276 20.24 -16.37 -10.44
C PRO A 276 18.95 -15.63 -10.13
N ARG A 277 18.89 -15.04 -8.95
CA ARG A 277 17.79 -14.20 -8.47
C ARG A 277 18.28 -12.80 -8.16
N GLN A 278 17.40 -11.83 -8.26
CA GLN A 278 17.68 -10.46 -7.86
C GLN A 278 17.22 -10.27 -6.42
N GLU A 279 18.17 -9.91 -5.54
CA GLU A 279 17.85 -9.57 -4.16
C GLU A 279 17.18 -8.20 -4.05
N PRO A 280 16.32 -8.00 -3.06
CA PRO A 280 15.77 -6.69 -2.72
C PRO A 280 16.87 -5.73 -2.24
N ILE A 281 16.62 -4.42 -2.35
CA ILE A 281 17.50 -3.39 -1.78
C ILE A 281 17.23 -3.11 -0.31
N LYS A 282 16.16 -3.69 0.23
CA LYS A 282 15.75 -3.67 1.64
C LYS A 282 14.77 -4.79 1.93
N SER A 283 14.94 -5.45 3.09
CA SER A 283 13.93 -6.34 3.66
C SER A 283 13.66 -6.02 5.14
N TRP A 284 12.50 -6.49 5.64
CA TRP A 284 12.09 -6.32 7.04
C TRP A 284 11.51 -7.61 7.62
N THR A 285 12.13 -8.07 8.71
CA THR A 285 11.59 -9.11 9.62
C THR A 285 11.60 -8.58 11.05
N PRO A 286 10.46 -8.50 11.77
CA PRO A 286 9.08 -8.82 11.33
C PRO A 286 8.57 -7.94 10.19
N VAL A 287 7.60 -8.48 9.43
CA VAL A 287 6.95 -7.77 8.33
C VAL A 287 6.29 -6.46 8.80
N VAL A 288 6.39 -5.42 7.98
CA VAL A 288 5.86 -4.06 8.22
C VAL A 288 4.57 -3.79 7.43
N ALA A 289 4.24 -4.67 6.47
CA ALA A 289 3.24 -4.54 5.43
C ALA A 289 3.41 -3.22 4.63
N PRO A 290 4.47 -3.11 3.81
CA PRO A 290 4.74 -1.94 2.99
C PRO A 290 3.65 -1.79 1.94
N SER A 291 3.20 -0.56 1.71
CA SER A 291 2.09 -0.26 0.80
C SER A 291 2.52 0.78 -0.24
N GLY A 292 1.69 1.79 -0.51
CA GLY A 292 2.01 2.82 -1.49
C GLY A 292 3.31 3.56 -1.17
N MET A 293 4.02 3.94 -2.21
CA MET A 293 5.35 4.53 -2.15
C MET A 293 5.48 5.65 -3.17
N ALA A 294 6.20 6.72 -2.82
CA ALA A 294 6.52 7.82 -3.73
C ALA A 294 7.98 8.23 -3.59
N TYR A 295 8.59 8.62 -4.70
CA TYR A 295 9.93 9.23 -4.71
C TYR A 295 9.83 10.71 -4.36
N TYR A 296 10.64 11.17 -3.42
CA TYR A 296 10.77 12.57 -3.03
C TYR A 296 12.04 13.16 -3.66
N GLY A 297 11.87 13.82 -4.81
CA GLY A 297 12.96 14.47 -5.55
C GLY A 297 13.08 15.97 -5.30
N SER A 298 12.11 16.58 -4.59
CA SER A 298 12.09 18.02 -4.33
C SER A 298 13.18 18.44 -3.34
N GLY A 299 13.82 19.59 -3.59
CA GLY A 299 14.75 20.22 -2.64
C GLY A 299 14.08 21.03 -1.53
N VAL A 300 12.74 21.11 -1.50
CA VAL A 300 11.98 21.92 -0.51
C VAL A 300 12.17 21.40 0.91
N ILE A 301 12.25 20.07 1.08
CA ILE A 301 12.64 19.43 2.34
C ILE A 301 14.00 18.76 2.08
N PRO A 302 15.13 19.43 2.33
CA PRO A 302 16.45 18.96 1.95
C PRO A 302 16.82 17.61 2.57
N GLU A 303 16.39 17.36 3.80
CA GLU A 303 16.65 16.09 4.52
C GLU A 303 16.03 14.88 3.81
N TRP A 304 14.92 15.09 3.10
CA TRP A 304 14.17 14.01 2.43
C TRP A 304 14.44 13.94 0.92
N GLN A 305 15.17 14.92 0.36
CA GLN A 305 15.55 14.87 -1.04
C GLN A 305 16.24 13.54 -1.38
N HIS A 306 15.89 12.96 -2.52
CA HIS A 306 16.40 11.66 -2.98
C HIS A 306 16.09 10.51 -1.99
N SER A 307 14.82 10.40 -1.61
CA SER A 307 14.32 9.35 -0.72
C SER A 307 13.04 8.73 -1.29
N LEU A 308 12.76 7.49 -0.90
CA LEU A 308 11.44 6.89 -1.06
C LEU A 308 10.65 7.13 0.22
N LEU A 309 9.44 7.66 0.08
CA LEU A 309 8.47 7.76 1.16
C LEU A 309 7.54 6.56 1.07
N LEU A 310 7.47 5.77 2.13
CA LEU A 310 6.75 4.49 2.17
C LEU A 310 5.68 4.50 3.25
N ALA A 311 4.43 4.29 2.86
CA ALA A 311 3.32 4.03 3.78
C ALA A 311 3.33 2.56 4.22
N THR A 312 3.09 2.29 5.52
CA THR A 312 3.04 0.92 6.05
C THR A 312 1.73 0.64 6.76
N LEU A 313 1.15 -0.53 6.47
CA LEU A 313 -0.12 -0.95 7.04
C LEU A 313 0.04 -1.57 8.42
N LYS A 314 0.84 -2.62 8.55
CA LYS A 314 1.04 -3.34 9.82
C LYS A 314 1.86 -2.51 10.81
N ASN A 315 2.93 -1.88 10.33
CA ASN A 315 3.79 -1.05 11.19
C ASN A 315 3.19 0.33 11.46
N GLN A 316 2.06 0.72 10.81
CA GLN A 316 1.29 1.94 11.05
C GLN A 316 2.19 3.19 11.09
N SER A 317 2.99 3.37 10.05
CA SER A 317 3.99 4.44 9.99
C SER A 317 4.23 4.94 8.57
N LEU A 318 4.76 6.14 8.46
CA LEU A 318 5.40 6.66 7.24
C LEU A 318 6.91 6.50 7.41
N ARG A 319 7.56 5.83 6.45
CA ARG A 319 9.00 5.60 6.44
C ARG A 319 9.67 6.46 5.38
N ILE A 320 10.80 7.03 5.73
CA ILE A 320 11.65 7.80 4.83
C ILE A 320 12.89 6.94 4.60
N LEU A 321 13.02 6.43 3.37
CA LEU A 321 14.10 5.55 2.95
C LEU A 321 15.07 6.35 2.08
N LYS A 322 16.20 6.76 2.65
CA LYS A 322 17.22 7.56 1.95
C LYS A 322 17.95 6.68 0.93
N LEU A 323 17.96 7.10 -0.31
CA LEU A 323 18.66 6.40 -1.38
C LEU A 323 20.14 6.82 -1.43
N SER A 324 21.00 5.90 -1.84
CA SER A 324 22.37 6.19 -2.28
C SER A 324 22.38 7.08 -3.52
N ALA A 325 23.46 7.78 -3.81
CA ALA A 325 23.57 8.74 -4.92
C ALA A 325 23.20 8.15 -6.29
N ASN A 326 23.44 6.85 -6.50
CA ASN A 326 23.06 6.14 -7.72
C ASN A 326 21.63 5.56 -7.69
N GLY A 327 20.92 5.63 -6.56
CA GLY A 327 19.56 5.12 -6.38
C GLY A 327 19.48 3.60 -6.15
N GLN A 328 20.60 2.88 -6.06
CA GLN A 328 20.60 1.41 -6.05
C GLN A 328 20.57 0.78 -4.65
N GLN A 329 20.68 1.59 -3.60
CA GLN A 329 20.70 1.13 -2.21
C GLN A 329 19.91 2.08 -1.31
N ILE A 330 19.38 1.58 -0.21
CA ILE A 330 18.82 2.37 0.88
C ILE A 330 19.92 2.50 1.94
N VAL A 331 20.34 3.75 2.22
CA VAL A 331 21.49 4.04 3.10
C VAL A 331 21.08 4.53 4.49
N ASP A 332 19.84 5.02 4.64
CA ASP A 332 19.25 5.41 5.96
C ASP A 332 17.76 5.20 5.94
N GLU A 333 17.18 4.98 7.11
CA GLU A 333 15.75 4.79 7.31
C GLU A 333 15.27 5.52 8.57
N LYS A 334 14.29 6.40 8.41
CA LYS A 334 13.59 7.09 9.48
C LYS A 334 12.11 6.70 9.49
N VAL A 335 11.50 6.71 10.67
CA VAL A 335 10.10 6.35 10.89
C VAL A 335 9.36 7.50 11.54
N LEU A 336 8.17 7.82 11.00
CA LEU A 336 7.23 8.82 11.51
C LEU A 336 5.89 8.17 11.83
N PHE A 337 5.17 8.75 12.80
CA PHE A 337 3.77 8.44 13.15
C PHE A 337 3.51 7.01 13.60
N LYS A 338 4.54 6.28 14.06
CA LYS A 338 4.38 4.91 14.54
C LYS A 338 3.22 4.80 15.52
N ASP A 339 2.20 3.98 15.18
CA ASP A 339 0.97 3.71 15.95
C ASP A 339 0.09 4.95 16.27
N GLN A 340 0.28 6.08 15.59
CA GLN A 340 -0.45 7.34 15.88
C GLN A 340 -1.64 7.58 14.95
N LEU A 341 -1.48 7.30 13.66
CA LEU A 341 -2.47 7.58 12.61
C LEU A 341 -3.16 6.30 12.10
N GLY A 342 -2.79 5.15 12.65
CA GLY A 342 -3.23 3.85 12.19
C GLY A 342 -2.50 3.40 10.93
N ARG A 343 -3.14 2.51 10.17
CA ARG A 343 -2.60 1.91 8.95
C ARG A 343 -2.50 2.96 7.85
N LEU A 344 -1.31 3.13 7.25
CA LEU A 344 -1.10 4.06 6.14
C LEU A 344 -1.04 3.29 4.83
N ARG A 345 -1.76 3.78 3.78
CA ARG A 345 -1.99 3.05 2.54
C ARG A 345 -1.22 3.61 1.35
N SER A 346 -1.28 4.90 1.11
CA SER A 346 -0.65 5.53 -0.06
C SER A 346 0.02 6.82 0.33
N VAL A 347 1.02 7.21 -0.43
CA VAL A 347 1.73 8.48 -0.31
C VAL A 347 1.96 9.06 -1.71
N LEU A 348 1.88 10.39 -1.81
CA LEU A 348 2.03 11.17 -3.02
C LEU A 348 2.87 12.41 -2.72
N THR A 349 3.84 12.72 -3.58
CA THR A 349 4.67 13.92 -3.51
C THR A 349 4.29 14.90 -4.61
N LEU A 350 4.20 16.19 -4.28
CA LEU A 350 3.88 17.24 -5.25
C LEU A 350 5.15 18.02 -5.62
N PRO A 351 5.15 18.69 -6.80
CA PRO A 351 6.30 19.51 -7.23
C PRO A 351 6.66 20.65 -6.29
N ASN A 352 5.68 21.19 -5.56
CA ASN A 352 5.88 22.25 -4.54
C ASN A 352 6.47 21.70 -3.21
N GLY A 353 6.77 20.43 -3.12
CA GLY A 353 7.31 19.76 -1.93
C GLY A 353 6.26 19.27 -0.94
N ASP A 354 4.98 19.55 -1.12
CA ASP A 354 3.90 19.01 -0.28
C ASP A 354 3.82 17.48 -0.44
N ILE A 355 3.51 16.80 0.65
CA ILE A 355 3.36 15.35 0.69
C ILE A 355 1.96 15.03 1.19
N TYR A 356 1.20 14.31 0.38
CA TYR A 356 -0.10 13.78 0.76
C TYR A 356 0.03 12.29 1.05
N PHE A 357 -0.66 11.81 2.09
CA PHE A 357 -0.73 10.38 2.38
C PHE A 357 -2.08 10.06 3.03
N CYS A 358 -2.49 8.81 3.00
CA CYS A 358 -3.81 8.43 3.51
C CYS A 358 -3.76 7.24 4.47
N SER A 359 -4.74 7.20 5.38
CA SER A 359 -5.00 6.04 6.23
C SER A 359 -5.90 5.01 5.54
N SER A 360 -5.90 3.78 6.08
CA SER A 360 -6.70 2.63 5.65
C SER A 360 -7.09 1.82 6.89
N ASN A 361 -7.90 2.44 7.75
CA ASN A 361 -8.29 1.86 9.03
C ASN A 361 -9.65 1.13 8.96
N ARG A 362 -10.44 1.42 7.90
CA ARG A 362 -11.77 0.83 7.70
C ARG A 362 -11.76 -0.50 6.96
N ASP A 363 -10.69 -0.84 6.23
CA ASP A 363 -10.59 -2.14 5.55
C ASP A 363 -10.26 -3.26 6.55
N TRP A 364 -9.23 -3.05 7.34
CA TRP A 364 -8.78 -3.97 8.37
C TRP A 364 -7.79 -3.28 9.31
N ASN A 365 -8.15 -3.10 10.56
CA ASN A 365 -7.19 -2.69 11.59
C ASN A 365 -7.36 -3.58 12.83
N PRO A 366 -6.34 -4.41 13.18
CA PRO A 366 -6.41 -5.29 14.35
C PRO A 366 -6.24 -4.55 15.67
N GLN A 367 -5.79 -3.28 15.65
CA GLN A 367 -5.51 -2.50 16.84
C GLN A 367 -6.82 -1.96 17.44
N LYS A 368 -6.93 -2.06 18.77
CA LYS A 368 -8.08 -1.53 19.51
C LYS A 368 -8.21 -0.02 19.33
N GLY A 369 -9.44 0.47 19.15
CA GLY A 369 -9.74 1.89 18.98
C GLY A 369 -9.73 2.37 17.52
N PHE A 370 -9.56 1.49 16.56
CA PHE A 370 -9.74 1.77 15.13
C PHE A 370 -10.94 1.00 14.55
N PRO A 371 -11.60 1.54 13.50
CA PRO A 371 -11.38 2.88 12.95
C PRO A 371 -11.85 3.97 13.93
N LYS A 372 -11.17 5.13 13.88
CA LYS A 372 -11.61 6.35 14.60
C LYS A 372 -12.82 6.97 13.88
N PRO A 373 -13.61 7.84 14.55
CA PRO A 373 -14.80 8.46 13.93
C PRO A 373 -14.51 9.22 12.62
N ASP A 374 -13.32 9.80 12.48
CA ASP A 374 -12.90 10.57 11.30
C ASP A 374 -12.20 9.72 10.22
N ASP A 375 -11.91 8.44 10.50
CA ASP A 375 -11.24 7.56 9.54
C ASP A 375 -12.13 7.30 8.31
N ASP A 376 -11.56 7.07 7.15
CA ASP A 376 -10.16 7.24 6.80
C ASP A 376 -9.88 8.69 6.40
N VAL A 377 -8.60 9.06 6.43
CA VAL A 377 -8.17 10.45 6.31
C VAL A 377 -7.11 10.59 5.23
N ILE A 378 -7.18 11.66 4.45
CA ILE A 378 -6.05 12.16 3.67
C ILE A 378 -5.37 13.25 4.48
N TYR A 379 -4.07 13.07 4.74
CA TYR A 379 -3.20 14.00 5.44
C TYR A 379 -2.30 14.74 4.46
N ARG A 380 -1.81 15.93 4.88
CA ARG A 380 -0.77 16.67 4.18
C ARG A 380 0.37 17.03 5.14
N LEU A 381 1.60 16.82 4.66
CA LEU A 381 2.81 17.42 5.24
C LEU A 381 3.28 18.55 4.33
N ARG A 382 3.58 19.70 4.95
CA ARG A 382 4.08 20.90 4.27
C ARG A 382 5.17 21.54 5.12
N ILE A 383 6.22 22.07 4.48
CA ILE A 383 7.22 22.88 5.17
C ILE A 383 6.56 24.16 5.75
N THR A 384 6.99 24.56 6.93
CA THR A 384 6.48 25.75 7.62
C THR A 384 7.57 26.39 8.48
N ASP A 385 7.47 27.68 8.70
CA ASP A 385 8.25 28.44 9.69
C ASP A 385 7.55 28.51 11.06
N LYS A 386 6.29 28.06 11.14
CA LYS A 386 5.45 28.11 12.35
C LYS A 386 5.22 26.72 12.91
N ALA A 387 5.85 26.41 14.04
CA ALA A 387 5.61 25.17 14.75
C ALA A 387 4.26 25.17 15.48
N ALA A 388 3.52 24.08 15.38
CA ALA A 388 2.34 23.78 16.18
C ALA A 388 2.64 22.61 17.14
N ALA A 389 2.14 22.67 18.35
CA ALA A 389 2.24 21.55 19.30
C ALA A 389 1.20 20.45 18.98
N PRO A 390 1.47 19.17 19.24
CA PRO A 390 2.76 18.64 19.69
C PRO A 390 3.80 18.55 18.58
N MET A 391 5.07 18.60 18.99
CA MET A 391 6.23 18.40 18.10
C MET A 391 6.60 16.92 18.05
N ILE A 392 6.75 16.38 16.85
CA ILE A 392 7.16 14.99 16.58
C ILE A 392 8.55 15.02 15.93
N LYS A 393 9.40 14.05 16.25
CA LYS A 393 10.68 13.83 15.58
C LYS A 393 10.68 12.49 14.87
N PRO A 394 11.29 12.38 13.67
CA PRO A 394 11.57 11.10 13.07
C PRO A 394 12.48 10.27 13.98
N VAL A 395 12.22 8.99 14.08
CA VAL A 395 13.08 8.07 14.84
C VAL A 395 13.81 7.12 13.89
N ALA A 396 15.01 6.70 14.25
CA ALA A 396 15.75 5.71 13.48
C ALA A 396 15.01 4.37 13.51
N ALA A 397 15.00 3.65 12.38
CA ALA A 397 14.23 2.41 12.25
C ALA A 397 14.68 1.32 13.23
N ASN A 398 15.97 1.22 13.55
CA ASN A 398 16.49 0.28 14.52
C ASN A 398 15.94 0.51 15.95
N ALA A 399 15.58 1.74 16.30
CA ALA A 399 14.95 2.05 17.59
C ALA A 399 13.50 1.56 17.67
N VAL A 400 12.83 1.41 16.51
CA VAL A 400 11.42 0.97 16.42
C VAL A 400 11.31 -0.53 16.18
N ASN A 401 12.29 -1.12 15.50
CA ASN A 401 12.32 -2.54 15.11
C ASN A 401 13.16 -3.39 16.09
N SER A 402 13.31 -2.97 17.34
CA SER A 402 14.03 -3.77 18.36
C SER A 402 13.38 -5.16 18.50
N PRO A 403 14.17 -6.23 18.61
CA PRO A 403 13.64 -7.58 18.72
C PRO A 403 12.69 -7.71 19.90
N ALA A 404 11.51 -8.24 19.64
CA ALA A 404 10.54 -8.56 20.68
C ALA A 404 11.13 -9.66 21.60
N LYS A 405 11.07 -9.45 22.91
CA LYS A 405 11.62 -10.41 23.90
C LYS A 405 10.55 -11.08 24.76
N SER A 406 9.37 -10.47 24.92
CA SER A 406 8.27 -11.06 25.69
C SER A 406 7.28 -11.78 24.78
N GLY A 407 6.59 -12.79 25.28
CA GLY A 407 5.56 -13.52 24.55
C GLY A 407 4.45 -12.61 24.02
N GLN A 408 4.07 -11.54 24.74
CA GLN A 408 3.13 -10.54 24.27
C GLN A 408 3.70 -9.77 23.06
N ALA A 409 4.91 -9.24 23.16
CA ALA A 409 5.52 -8.46 22.10
C ALA A 409 5.78 -9.29 20.82
N LEU A 410 6.17 -10.57 21.01
CA LEU A 410 6.29 -11.53 19.90
C LEU A 410 4.92 -11.83 19.27
N TYR A 411 3.87 -12.02 20.08
CA TYR A 411 2.50 -12.20 19.58
C TYR A 411 2.03 -11.00 18.77
N GLU A 412 2.25 -9.77 19.25
CA GLU A 412 1.92 -8.54 18.54
C GLU A 412 2.70 -8.43 17.23
N ALA A 413 3.96 -8.83 17.22
CA ALA A 413 4.82 -8.79 16.03
C ALA A 413 4.41 -9.80 14.95
N TYR A 414 4.05 -11.03 15.33
CA TYR A 414 3.89 -12.14 14.37
C TYR A 414 2.45 -12.64 14.22
N CYS A 415 1.60 -12.53 15.26
CA CYS A 415 0.29 -13.20 15.30
C CYS A 415 -0.90 -12.25 15.26
N ALA A 416 -0.80 -11.08 15.91
CA ALA A 416 -1.93 -10.17 16.13
C ALA A 416 -2.50 -9.59 14.84
N SER A 417 -1.70 -9.50 13.76
CA SER A 417 -2.19 -9.02 12.45
C SER A 417 -3.32 -9.87 11.87
N CYS A 418 -3.36 -11.17 12.18
CA CYS A 418 -4.40 -12.10 11.76
C CYS A 418 -5.36 -12.41 12.92
N HIS A 419 -4.81 -12.78 14.08
CA HIS A 419 -5.61 -13.23 15.22
C HIS A 419 -6.13 -12.10 16.11
N LYS A 420 -5.85 -10.82 15.78
CA LYS A 420 -6.14 -9.59 16.52
C LYS A 420 -5.44 -9.51 17.89
N ALA A 421 -5.42 -8.31 18.48
CA ALA A 421 -4.83 -8.08 19.80
C ALA A 421 -5.59 -8.79 20.95
N ASP A 422 -6.88 -9.12 20.72
CA ASP A 422 -7.75 -9.81 21.66
C ASP A 422 -7.84 -11.34 21.43
N GLY A 423 -7.12 -11.86 20.45
CA GLY A 423 -7.13 -13.29 20.09
C GLY A 423 -8.42 -13.78 19.43
N MET A 424 -9.37 -12.89 19.06
CA MET A 424 -10.68 -13.28 18.52
C MET A 424 -10.66 -13.62 17.02
N GLY A 425 -9.58 -13.31 16.32
CA GLY A 425 -9.46 -13.57 14.89
C GLY A 425 -10.50 -12.84 14.03
N LEU A 426 -10.81 -13.40 12.88
CA LEU A 426 -11.84 -12.90 11.96
C LEU A 426 -12.67 -14.06 11.44
N THR A 427 -13.99 -13.96 11.57
CA THR A 427 -14.94 -15.00 11.14
C THR A 427 -14.66 -15.47 9.72
N ASN A 428 -14.60 -16.78 9.53
CA ASN A 428 -14.32 -17.48 8.26
C ASN A 428 -12.95 -17.19 7.63
N THR A 429 -12.13 -16.31 8.21
CA THR A 429 -10.85 -15.90 7.65
C THR A 429 -9.66 -16.33 8.51
N PHE A 430 -9.69 -15.94 9.78
CA PHE A 430 -8.64 -16.28 10.75
C PHE A 430 -9.27 -16.85 11.99
N PRO A 431 -8.87 -18.06 12.44
CA PRO A 431 -9.48 -18.70 13.59
C PRO A 431 -9.24 -17.91 14.90
N PRO A 432 -10.19 -17.95 15.85
CA PRO A 432 -9.94 -17.41 17.17
C PRO A 432 -8.92 -18.27 17.94
N LEU A 433 -8.03 -17.64 18.66
CA LEU A 433 -7.16 -18.25 19.66
C LEU A 433 -7.81 -18.19 21.05
N ALA A 434 -8.73 -17.25 21.25
CA ALA A 434 -9.49 -17.09 22.47
C ALA A 434 -10.37 -18.32 22.74
N ASN A 435 -10.27 -18.86 23.94
CA ASN A 435 -11.00 -20.06 24.37
C ASN A 435 -10.85 -21.29 23.44
N SER A 436 -9.78 -21.36 22.65
CA SER A 436 -9.56 -22.42 21.66
C SER A 436 -9.24 -23.76 22.30
N ALA A 437 -9.94 -24.82 21.88
CA ALA A 437 -9.65 -26.19 22.32
C ALA A 437 -8.23 -26.64 21.91
N LEU A 438 -7.77 -26.25 20.69
CA LEU A 438 -6.41 -26.51 20.22
C LEU A 438 -5.36 -25.85 21.13
N VAL A 439 -5.60 -24.62 21.55
CA VAL A 439 -4.68 -23.86 22.41
C VAL A 439 -4.62 -24.43 23.83
N LYS A 440 -5.78 -24.86 24.37
CA LYS A 440 -5.90 -25.39 25.73
C LYS A 440 -5.49 -26.85 25.86
N GLY A 441 -5.49 -27.60 24.77
CA GLY A 441 -5.19 -29.02 24.73
C GLY A 441 -3.69 -29.40 24.83
N ASP A 442 -3.37 -30.54 24.26
CA ASP A 442 -1.97 -30.99 24.10
C ASP A 442 -1.21 -29.92 23.28
N PRO A 443 -0.02 -29.49 23.74
CA PRO A 443 0.77 -28.50 23.05
C PRO A 443 1.33 -28.95 21.69
N ALA A 444 1.54 -30.23 21.45
CA ALA A 444 2.19 -30.71 20.23
C ALA A 444 1.45 -30.32 18.95
N PRO A 445 0.11 -30.47 18.79
CA PRO A 445 -0.60 -30.00 17.62
C PRO A 445 -0.53 -28.48 17.42
N LEU A 446 -0.56 -27.68 18.50
CA LEU A 446 -0.43 -26.22 18.41
C LEU A 446 0.98 -25.84 17.93
N LEU A 447 2.02 -26.46 18.47
CA LEU A 447 3.40 -26.24 18.06
C LEU A 447 3.64 -26.63 16.61
N GLN A 448 3.06 -27.75 16.13
CA GLN A 448 3.11 -28.15 14.73
C GLN A 448 2.50 -27.07 13.81
N VAL A 449 1.36 -26.51 14.22
CA VAL A 449 0.73 -25.42 13.45
C VAL A 449 1.60 -24.16 13.43
N ILE A 450 2.21 -23.78 14.55
CA ILE A 450 3.10 -22.62 14.62
C ILE A 450 4.36 -22.86 13.76
N LEU A 451 4.99 -24.02 13.87
CA LEU A 451 6.26 -24.30 13.19
C LEU A 451 6.07 -24.52 11.68
N HIS A 452 5.00 -25.16 11.24
CA HIS A 452 4.85 -25.60 9.85
C HIS A 452 3.72 -24.91 9.10
N GLY A 453 2.97 -24.03 9.79
CA GLY A 453 1.81 -23.37 9.21
C GLY A 453 0.60 -24.29 9.06
N LEU A 454 -0.47 -23.78 8.46
CA LEU A 454 -1.70 -24.51 8.22
C LEU A 454 -2.41 -24.00 6.97
N LYS A 455 -2.62 -24.88 5.98
CA LYS A 455 -3.33 -24.57 4.74
C LYS A 455 -4.46 -25.58 4.50
N ASP A 456 -5.59 -25.12 3.98
CA ASP A 456 -6.73 -25.94 3.53
C ASP A 456 -7.33 -26.90 4.57
N LYS A 457 -7.21 -26.59 5.87
CA LYS A 457 -7.80 -27.40 6.94
C LYS A 457 -9.02 -26.76 7.56
N THR A 458 -9.93 -27.62 8.02
CA THR A 458 -11.10 -27.24 8.79
C THR A 458 -10.75 -27.27 10.28
N ILE A 459 -10.97 -26.15 10.98
CA ILE A 459 -10.78 -26.04 12.44
C ILE A 459 -12.15 -25.84 13.06
N ALA A 460 -12.51 -26.65 14.04
CA ALA A 460 -13.82 -26.62 14.71
C ALA A 460 -15.01 -26.57 13.73
N LYS A 461 -14.96 -27.35 12.66
CA LYS A 461 -15.97 -27.42 11.56
C LYS A 461 -16.06 -26.19 10.67
N VAL A 462 -15.16 -25.21 10.81
CA VAL A 462 -15.07 -24.03 9.98
C VAL A 462 -13.87 -24.17 9.03
N LYS A 463 -14.11 -23.99 7.72
CA LYS A 463 -13.03 -23.85 6.71
C LYS A 463 -12.62 -22.38 6.68
N TYR A 464 -11.34 -22.10 6.95
CA TYR A 464 -10.78 -20.76 6.88
C TYR A 464 -10.15 -20.50 5.51
N GLU A 465 -10.38 -19.30 4.98
CA GLU A 465 -9.94 -18.92 3.62
C GLU A 465 -8.45 -18.62 3.52
N SER A 466 -7.84 -18.20 4.64
CA SER A 466 -6.43 -17.80 4.67
C SER A 466 -5.56 -18.89 5.25
N ALA A 467 -4.45 -19.18 4.59
CA ALA A 467 -3.41 -20.04 5.14
C ALA A 467 -2.70 -19.35 6.32
N MET A 468 -2.28 -20.11 7.30
CA MET A 468 -1.35 -19.67 8.34
C MET A 468 0.07 -20.00 7.87
N PRO A 469 1.00 -19.02 7.76
CA PRO A 469 2.36 -19.27 7.36
C PRO A 469 3.15 -20.05 8.41
N SER A 470 4.29 -20.62 8.02
CA SER A 470 5.26 -21.24 8.91
C SER A 470 6.05 -20.19 9.68
N PHE A 471 6.28 -20.44 10.97
CA PHE A 471 7.16 -19.64 11.83
C PHE A 471 8.40 -20.44 12.27
N SER A 472 8.85 -21.38 11.46
CA SER A 472 10.04 -22.22 11.74
C SER A 472 11.34 -21.42 11.85
N PHE A 473 11.39 -20.20 11.32
CA PHE A 473 12.51 -19.28 11.43
C PHE A 473 12.70 -18.70 12.85
N LEU A 474 11.67 -18.72 13.70
CA LEU A 474 11.76 -18.27 15.09
C LEU A 474 12.65 -19.21 15.91
N LYS A 475 13.41 -18.65 16.84
CA LYS A 475 14.19 -19.43 17.82
C LYS A 475 13.28 -20.21 18.76
N ASN A 476 13.78 -21.28 19.34
CA ASN A 476 13.01 -22.09 20.27
C ASN A 476 12.43 -21.28 21.43
N GLU A 477 13.22 -20.37 22.00
CA GLU A 477 12.82 -19.48 23.08
C GLU A 477 11.64 -18.58 22.66
N GLU A 478 11.67 -18.06 21.44
CA GLU A 478 10.61 -17.20 20.90
C GLU A 478 9.31 -17.99 20.68
N VAL A 479 9.40 -19.20 20.14
CA VAL A 479 8.24 -20.10 19.97
C VAL A 479 7.63 -20.46 21.33
N ILE A 480 8.46 -20.75 22.34
CA ILE A 480 8.00 -21.04 23.70
C ILE A 480 7.29 -19.83 24.31
N GLU A 481 7.87 -18.65 24.19
CA GLU A 481 7.29 -17.41 24.74
C GLU A 481 5.94 -17.06 24.08
N ILE A 482 5.84 -17.13 22.75
CA ILE A 482 4.57 -16.91 22.03
C ILE A 482 3.53 -17.95 22.47
N THR A 483 3.90 -19.23 22.48
CA THR A 483 2.98 -20.31 22.81
C THR A 483 2.48 -20.18 24.25
N ASN A 484 3.35 -19.86 25.20
CA ASN A 484 2.98 -19.64 26.59
C ASN A 484 2.07 -18.43 26.75
N TYR A 485 2.34 -17.33 26.03
CA TYR A 485 1.45 -16.17 26.03
C TYR A 485 0.04 -16.55 25.54
N ILE A 486 -0.08 -17.22 24.39
CA ILE A 486 -1.36 -17.65 23.83
C ILE A 486 -2.10 -18.61 24.78
N ARG A 487 -1.40 -19.54 25.39
CA ARG A 487 -1.98 -20.56 26.32
C ARG A 487 -2.48 -19.99 27.63
N THR A 488 -1.98 -18.82 28.04
CA THR A 488 -2.32 -18.20 29.35
C THR A 488 -3.15 -16.90 29.20
N HIS A 489 -3.45 -16.46 27.98
CA HIS A 489 -4.21 -15.25 27.69
C HIS A 489 -5.45 -15.54 26.85
N PHE A 490 -6.25 -14.54 26.55
CA PHE A 490 -7.46 -14.65 25.74
C PHE A 490 -8.52 -15.60 26.30
N GLY A 491 -8.63 -15.70 27.64
CA GLY A 491 -9.51 -16.65 28.29
C GLY A 491 -9.04 -18.11 28.25
N ASN A 492 -7.82 -18.34 27.80
CA ASN A 492 -7.17 -19.63 27.92
C ASN A 492 -6.47 -19.77 29.31
N SER A 493 -6.55 -20.96 29.88
CA SER A 493 -5.86 -21.31 31.11
C SER A 493 -5.30 -22.73 30.95
N ALA A 494 -4.09 -22.81 30.36
CA ALA A 494 -3.43 -24.07 30.07
C ALA A 494 -2.00 -24.07 30.62
N PRO A 495 -1.42 -25.23 30.96
CA PRO A 495 -0.05 -25.34 31.45
C PRO A 495 0.95 -24.74 30.45
N LYS A 496 1.97 -24.07 30.99
CA LYS A 496 3.08 -23.55 30.14
C LYS A 496 3.91 -24.70 29.60
N ILE A 497 4.47 -24.48 28.40
CA ILE A 497 5.43 -25.38 27.77
C ILE A 497 6.87 -24.96 28.06
N ASN A 498 7.79 -25.89 27.82
CA ASN A 498 9.24 -25.69 27.95
C ASN A 498 9.96 -26.27 26.72
N GLN A 499 11.29 -26.23 26.72
CA GLN A 499 12.16 -26.71 25.64
C GLN A 499 11.90 -28.19 25.24
N GLN A 500 11.55 -29.05 26.20
CA GLN A 500 11.32 -30.47 25.93
C GLN A 500 10.18 -30.72 24.96
N HIS A 501 9.14 -29.87 24.98
CA HIS A 501 8.00 -29.98 24.07
C HIS A 501 8.35 -29.67 22.59
N LEU A 502 9.47 -29.00 22.32
CA LEU A 502 9.95 -28.66 20.98
C LEU A 502 10.95 -29.68 20.43
N THR A 503 11.69 -30.40 21.27
CA THR A 503 12.83 -31.23 20.86
C THR A 503 12.47 -32.34 19.87
N SER A 504 11.21 -32.80 19.85
CA SER A 504 10.73 -33.84 18.93
C SER A 504 10.00 -33.28 17.69
N LEU A 505 9.86 -31.94 17.55
CA LEU A 505 9.01 -31.31 16.55
C LEU A 505 9.77 -30.44 15.52
N ARG A 506 11.08 -30.23 15.70
CA ARG A 506 11.98 -29.55 14.76
C ARG A 506 12.90 -30.51 14.02
#